data_ca9d2f1377813148e4a5e6b5af105615
#
_entry.id   ca9d2f1377813148e4a5e6b5af105615
#
_cell.length_a   1.000
_cell.length_b   1.000
_cell.length_c   1.000
_cell.angle_alpha   90.00
_cell.angle_beta   90.00
_cell.angle_gamma   90.00
#
_symmetry.space_group_name_H-M   'P 1'
#
loop_
_entity.id
_entity.type
_entity.pdbx_description
1 polymer ?
#
loop_
_entity_poly.entity_id
_entity_poly.type
_entity_poly.pdbx_seq_one_letter_code
_entity_poly.pdbx_strand_id
1 'polypeptide(L)'
;MAVEKIHIEQFLALAKQHPVLDVRSPGEFKHAHIPGAVSFPLFTDEERKVVGTAYKQQGREPAIKIGLDYFGVKMRKMVEEVEALANSQESRSGNRLTTRESRIILVHCWRGGMRSAGVAWLLDLYGFKVYTLTGGYKKFRHYVLDTFRLPFRLNILGGYTGSGKTALLKTLQQKGEAIIDLEELAIHKGSAFGNIGMPEQPGQEMFENLLAMELRRSIVNSELSIKDPPYSPFTIDHSPLWLEDESQRIGLVNIPADLWKNMRQSPIWFMDIPFEERLAHVAREYGELDPEKLIEAIGRISQKLGHLNAKTAILLLKEGKITESFEILLRYYDKFYGKALQNRENIKSLLRTIECSTTGPENARLILSAREELIHSGKQTL
;
A
#
# COMPACT_ATOMS: atom_id res chain seq x y z
N MET A 1 18.86 16.53 28.82
CA MET A 1 17.98 17.07 27.77
C MET A 1 16.81 16.11 27.63
N ALA A 2 15.64 16.55 27.29
CA ALA A 2 14.46 15.71 27.40
C ALA A 2 14.13 15.10 26.03
N VAL A 3 13.93 13.78 26.01
CA VAL A 3 13.27 13.09 24.89
C VAL A 3 11.90 13.72 24.66
N GLU A 4 11.63 14.19 23.45
CA GLU A 4 10.37 14.83 23.12
C GLU A 4 9.35 13.81 22.62
N LYS A 5 8.10 13.96 23.10
CA LYS A 5 6.95 13.20 22.59
C LYS A 5 6.19 14.05 21.60
N ILE A 6 6.01 13.54 20.38
CA ILE A 6 5.33 14.26 19.30
C ILE A 6 4.10 13.49 18.82
N HIS A 7 3.15 14.22 18.21
CA HIS A 7 1.95 13.64 17.62
C HIS A 7 2.22 13.01 16.26
N ILE A 8 1.27 12.23 15.78
CA ILE A 8 1.42 11.39 14.59
C ILE A 8 1.74 12.21 13.33
N GLU A 9 1.12 13.36 13.15
CA GLU A 9 1.32 14.22 11.99
C GLU A 9 2.76 14.75 11.93
N GLN A 10 3.25 15.27 13.05
CA GLN A 10 4.62 15.76 13.18
C GLN A 10 5.63 14.60 13.06
N PHE A 11 5.31 13.44 13.65
CA PHE A 11 6.15 12.24 13.56
C PHE A 11 6.32 11.80 12.10
N LEU A 12 5.23 11.70 11.33
CA LEU A 12 5.26 11.31 9.93
C LEU A 12 5.90 12.37 9.02
N ALA A 13 5.79 13.66 9.37
CA ALA A 13 6.50 14.71 8.65
C ALA A 13 8.02 14.56 8.79
N LEU A 14 8.52 14.32 10.01
CA LEU A 14 9.94 14.07 10.27
C LEU A 14 10.43 12.74 9.70
N ALA A 15 9.58 11.71 9.65
CA ALA A 15 9.90 10.40 9.09
C ALA A 15 10.25 10.42 7.59
N LYS A 16 9.91 11.50 6.87
CA LYS A 16 10.32 11.70 5.47
C LYS A 16 11.83 11.91 5.31
N GLN A 17 12.50 12.40 6.34
CA GLN A 17 13.91 12.81 6.31
C GLN A 17 14.79 12.09 7.33
N HIS A 18 14.19 11.49 8.36
CA HIS A 18 14.90 10.92 9.49
C HIS A 18 14.50 9.45 9.72
N PRO A 19 15.42 8.61 10.21
CA PRO A 19 15.15 7.20 10.44
C PRO A 19 14.12 6.98 11.54
N VAL A 20 13.20 6.05 11.30
CA VAL A 20 12.20 5.59 12.26
C VAL A 20 12.60 4.22 12.79
N LEU A 21 12.82 4.12 14.09
CA LEU A 21 13.15 2.86 14.77
C LEU A 21 11.90 2.27 15.41
N ASP A 22 11.50 1.09 14.94
CA ASP A 22 10.46 0.30 15.57
C ASP A 22 11.09 -0.65 16.59
N VAL A 23 10.95 -0.31 17.87
CA VAL A 23 11.55 -1.10 18.96
C VAL A 23 10.63 -2.21 19.50
N ARG A 24 9.62 -2.60 18.73
CA ARG A 24 8.82 -3.81 19.00
C ARG A 24 9.63 -5.05 18.68
N SER A 25 9.10 -6.24 19.04
CA SER A 25 9.78 -7.49 18.71
C SER A 25 9.73 -7.77 17.20
N PRO A 26 10.65 -8.65 16.69
CA PRO A 26 10.70 -9.00 15.28
C PRO A 26 9.37 -9.51 14.73
N GLY A 27 8.64 -10.33 15.47
CA GLY A 27 7.33 -10.83 15.07
C GLY A 27 6.26 -9.74 15.00
N GLU A 28 6.28 -8.76 15.94
CA GLU A 28 5.39 -7.59 15.88
C GLU A 28 5.68 -6.75 14.61
N PHE A 29 6.95 -6.56 14.27
CA PHE A 29 7.38 -5.81 13.09
C PHE A 29 7.00 -6.55 11.79
N LYS A 30 7.30 -7.85 11.69
CA LYS A 30 6.99 -8.68 10.53
C LYS A 30 5.48 -8.71 10.23
N HIS A 31 4.65 -8.74 11.28
CA HIS A 31 3.19 -8.71 11.10
C HIS A 31 2.73 -7.44 10.38
N ALA A 32 3.11 -6.28 10.88
CA ALA A 32 2.91 -4.99 10.22
C ALA A 32 3.69 -3.88 10.96
N HIS A 33 4.14 -2.85 10.24
CA HIS A 33 4.93 -1.74 10.78
C HIS A 33 4.57 -0.42 10.09
N ILE A 34 5.10 0.69 10.58
CA ILE A 34 5.03 1.99 9.88
C ILE A 34 5.89 1.88 8.62
N PRO A 35 5.35 2.11 7.40
CA PRO A 35 6.12 2.04 6.18
C PRO A 35 7.41 2.88 6.24
N GLY A 36 8.53 2.26 5.88
CA GLY A 36 9.85 2.88 5.96
C GLY A 36 10.53 2.81 7.34
N ALA A 37 9.87 2.28 8.37
CA ALA A 37 10.52 2.04 9.66
C ALA A 37 11.54 0.90 9.59
N VAL A 38 12.59 1.01 10.40
CA VAL A 38 13.62 -0.01 10.56
C VAL A 38 13.29 -0.86 11.79
N SER A 39 13.35 -2.18 11.64
CA SER A 39 13.22 -3.11 12.78
C SER A 39 14.42 -2.94 13.70
N PHE A 40 14.17 -2.48 14.92
CA PHE A 40 15.20 -2.21 15.93
C PHE A 40 14.77 -2.76 17.31
N PRO A 41 14.62 -4.07 17.45
CA PRO A 41 13.93 -4.67 18.57
C PRO A 41 14.71 -4.50 19.88
N LEU A 42 14.04 -3.94 20.89
CA LEU A 42 14.55 -3.96 22.26
C LEU A 42 14.61 -5.40 22.82
N PHE A 43 13.61 -6.20 22.48
CA PHE A 43 13.47 -7.60 22.89
C PHE A 43 13.24 -8.50 21.69
N THR A 44 13.80 -9.71 21.70
CA THR A 44 13.38 -10.80 20.83
C THR A 44 11.92 -11.18 21.11
N ASP A 45 11.31 -12.04 20.31
CA ASP A 45 9.95 -12.50 20.56
C ASP A 45 9.85 -13.30 21.86
N GLU A 46 10.87 -14.10 22.19
CA GLU A 46 10.97 -14.88 23.43
C GLU A 46 11.15 -13.97 24.65
N GLU A 47 12.09 -13.04 24.59
CA GLU A 47 12.32 -12.06 25.67
C GLU A 47 11.07 -11.20 25.93
N ARG A 48 10.42 -10.75 24.85
CA ARG A 48 9.16 -9.99 24.93
C ARG A 48 8.06 -10.83 25.61
N LYS A 49 8.00 -12.14 25.32
CA LYS A 49 7.05 -13.06 25.96
C LYS A 49 7.32 -13.18 27.46
N VAL A 50 8.59 -13.34 27.86
CA VAL A 50 8.99 -13.42 29.28
C VAL A 50 8.63 -12.13 30.01
N VAL A 51 9.09 -10.97 29.52
CA VAL A 51 8.79 -9.66 30.13
C VAL A 51 7.29 -9.40 30.19
N GLY A 52 6.56 -9.72 29.11
CA GLY A 52 5.11 -9.53 29.04
C GLY A 52 4.33 -10.43 30.00
N THR A 53 4.79 -11.67 30.21
CA THR A 53 4.21 -12.61 31.19
C THR A 53 4.45 -12.13 32.62
N ALA A 54 5.69 -11.72 32.94
CA ALA A 54 6.02 -11.16 34.24
C ALA A 54 5.18 -9.90 34.54
N TYR A 55 4.98 -9.03 33.54
CA TYR A 55 4.12 -7.85 33.70
C TYR A 55 2.67 -8.20 34.06
N LYS A 56 2.12 -9.25 33.46
CA LYS A 56 0.73 -9.70 33.72
C LYS A 56 0.57 -10.42 35.06
N GLN A 57 1.55 -11.24 35.44
CA GLN A 57 1.43 -12.14 36.60
C GLN A 57 2.03 -11.56 37.88
N GLN A 58 3.10 -10.76 37.76
CA GLN A 58 3.89 -10.27 38.89
C GLN A 58 3.84 -8.73 39.02
N GLY A 59 3.33 -8.06 37.99
CA GLY A 59 3.23 -6.59 37.97
C GLY A 59 4.39 -5.88 37.29
N ARG A 60 4.39 -4.56 37.41
CA ARG A 60 5.29 -3.66 36.66
C ARG A 60 6.77 -3.79 37.07
N GLU A 61 7.05 -3.82 38.39
CA GLU A 61 8.44 -3.74 38.89
C GLU A 61 9.27 -5.00 38.55
N PRO A 62 8.78 -6.23 38.75
CA PRO A 62 9.49 -7.44 38.34
C PRO A 62 9.75 -7.45 36.82
N ALA A 63 8.76 -7.07 36.01
CA ALA A 63 8.91 -7.02 34.57
C ALA A 63 9.98 -6.01 34.12
N ILE A 64 10.12 -4.85 34.82
CA ILE A 64 11.19 -3.88 34.53
C ILE A 64 12.55 -4.50 34.85
N LYS A 65 12.73 -5.17 35.98
CA LYS A 65 14.02 -5.79 36.35
C LYS A 65 14.45 -6.82 35.31
N ILE A 66 13.56 -7.73 34.93
CA ILE A 66 13.82 -8.71 33.87
C ILE A 66 14.13 -8.01 32.53
N GLY A 67 13.38 -6.94 32.20
CA GLY A 67 13.63 -6.16 30.99
C GLY A 67 15.01 -5.48 30.99
N LEU A 68 15.48 -5.01 32.13
CA LEU A 68 16.81 -4.42 32.29
C LEU A 68 17.94 -5.45 32.11
N ASP A 69 17.75 -6.70 32.55
CA ASP A 69 18.73 -7.76 32.34
C ASP A 69 18.96 -8.01 30.84
N TYR A 70 17.90 -8.00 30.03
CA TYR A 70 18.01 -8.11 28.58
C TYR A 70 18.53 -6.83 27.91
N PHE A 71 18.08 -5.65 28.36
CA PHE A 71 18.44 -4.38 27.75
C PHE A 71 19.90 -4.00 28.02
N GLY A 72 20.37 -4.19 29.25
CA GLY A 72 21.71 -3.77 29.67
C GLY A 72 22.83 -4.33 28.80
N VAL A 73 22.76 -5.61 28.47
CA VAL A 73 23.78 -6.28 27.60
C VAL A 73 23.75 -5.84 26.15
N LYS A 74 22.64 -5.22 25.69
CA LYS A 74 22.46 -4.77 24.30
C LYS A 74 22.78 -3.29 24.08
N MET A 75 22.82 -2.46 25.13
CA MET A 75 22.87 -1.01 25.03
C MET A 75 23.99 -0.51 24.12
N ARG A 76 25.23 -1.01 24.30
CA ARG A 76 26.35 -0.59 23.47
C ARG A 76 26.14 -0.89 22.00
N LYS A 77 25.74 -2.11 21.70
CA LYS A 77 25.48 -2.57 20.32
C LYS A 77 24.37 -1.75 19.66
N MET A 78 23.30 -1.45 20.41
CA MET A 78 22.21 -0.60 19.91
C MET A 78 22.68 0.81 19.53
N VAL A 79 23.56 1.42 20.32
CA VAL A 79 24.14 2.72 19.97
C VAL A 79 24.99 2.62 18.70
N GLU A 80 25.87 1.63 18.60
CA GLU A 80 26.75 1.41 17.44
C GLU A 80 25.93 1.19 16.14
N GLU A 81 24.83 0.43 16.22
CA GLU A 81 23.92 0.18 15.08
C GLU A 81 23.24 1.48 14.60
N VAL A 82 22.74 2.32 15.54
CA VAL A 82 22.09 3.59 15.17
C VAL A 82 23.11 4.58 14.64
N GLU A 83 24.33 4.60 15.16
CA GLU A 83 25.41 5.43 14.63
C GLU A 83 25.77 5.04 13.18
N ALA A 84 25.88 3.74 12.90
CA ALA A 84 26.10 3.25 11.53
C ALA A 84 24.95 3.61 10.60
N LEU A 85 23.70 3.49 11.06
CA LEU A 85 22.50 3.87 10.31
C LEU A 85 22.51 5.38 9.98
N ALA A 86 22.78 6.24 10.94
CA ALA A 86 22.86 7.69 10.74
C ALA A 86 23.94 8.07 9.73
N ASN A 87 25.14 7.51 9.87
CA ASN A 87 26.26 7.75 8.95
C ASN A 87 25.97 7.30 7.52
N SER A 88 25.25 6.20 7.33
CA SER A 88 24.86 5.70 6.00
C SER A 88 23.89 6.64 5.28
N GLN A 89 23.03 7.36 6.01
CA GLN A 89 22.12 8.36 5.45
C GLN A 89 22.84 9.65 5.07
N GLU A 90 23.82 10.07 5.87
CA GLU A 90 24.69 11.23 5.55
C GLU A 90 25.42 11.04 4.23
N SER A 91 25.94 9.82 3.97
CA SER A 91 26.65 9.49 2.72
C SER A 91 25.74 9.58 1.48
N ARG A 92 24.44 9.39 1.63
CA ARG A 92 23.46 9.50 0.53
C ARG A 92 23.00 10.94 0.27
N SER A 93 22.98 11.79 1.27
CA SER A 93 22.51 13.18 1.17
C SER A 93 23.61 14.17 0.79
N GLY A 94 24.89 13.77 0.78
CA GLY A 94 26.02 14.64 0.47
C GLY A 94 26.32 15.73 1.50
N ASN A 95 25.56 15.80 2.57
CA ASN A 95 25.73 16.80 3.65
C ASN A 95 26.34 16.14 4.88
N ARG A 96 27.57 16.53 5.23
CA ARG A 96 28.22 16.11 6.47
C ARG A 96 27.58 16.85 7.64
N LEU A 97 26.67 16.17 8.31
CA LEU A 97 25.91 16.71 9.45
C LEU A 97 26.81 16.69 10.71
N THR A 98 27.41 17.81 11.04
CA THR A 98 28.38 17.93 12.15
C THR A 98 27.77 18.36 13.47
N THR A 99 26.47 18.67 13.51
CA THR A 99 25.79 19.16 14.73
C THR A 99 24.79 18.13 15.27
N ARG A 100 24.51 18.17 16.57
CA ARG A 100 23.52 17.32 17.24
C ARG A 100 22.10 17.47 16.67
N GLU A 101 21.76 18.65 16.15
CA GLU A 101 20.47 18.93 15.51
C GLU A 101 20.28 18.19 14.21
N SER A 102 21.35 17.73 13.59
CA SER A 102 21.36 16.96 12.37
C SER A 102 21.19 15.44 12.58
N ARG A 103 21.37 14.94 13.81
CA ARG A 103 21.28 13.51 14.16
C ARG A 103 19.94 13.19 14.82
N ILE A 104 18.84 13.45 14.10
CA ILE A 104 17.48 13.18 14.57
C ILE A 104 17.11 11.71 14.37
N ILE A 105 16.56 11.08 15.41
CA ILE A 105 16.06 9.72 15.40
C ILE A 105 14.62 9.69 15.91
N LEU A 106 13.76 8.98 15.21
CA LEU A 106 12.38 8.75 15.59
C LEU A 106 12.22 7.34 16.15
N VAL A 107 11.58 7.22 17.32
CA VAL A 107 11.45 5.94 18.00
C VAL A 107 9.99 5.68 18.36
N HIS A 108 9.50 4.49 18.10
CA HIS A 108 8.19 4.06 18.59
C HIS A 108 8.18 2.62 19.08
N CYS A 109 7.22 2.30 19.93
CA CYS A 109 6.83 0.95 20.28
C CYS A 109 5.31 0.80 20.12
N TRP A 110 4.69 -0.24 20.70
CA TRP A 110 3.25 -0.48 20.54
C TRP A 110 2.35 0.67 21.03
N ARG A 111 2.65 1.28 22.20
CA ARG A 111 1.84 2.33 22.82
C ARG A 111 2.62 3.60 23.19
N GLY A 112 3.86 3.76 22.74
CA GLY A 112 4.71 4.89 23.15
C GLY A 112 5.07 4.86 24.66
N GLY A 113 5.23 3.64 25.21
CA GLY A 113 5.51 3.40 26.62
C GLY A 113 6.99 3.12 26.92
N MET A 114 7.25 2.29 27.94
CA MET A 114 8.59 2.03 28.49
C MET A 114 9.62 1.54 27.47
N ARG A 115 9.25 0.71 26.49
CA ARG A 115 10.18 0.20 25.48
C ARG A 115 10.80 1.34 24.65
N SER A 116 9.96 2.19 24.05
CA SER A 116 10.43 3.34 23.29
C SER A 116 11.11 4.40 24.16
N ALA A 117 10.65 4.59 25.39
CA ALA A 117 11.27 5.53 26.32
C ALA A 117 12.68 5.10 26.75
N GLY A 118 12.92 3.81 27.01
CA GLY A 118 14.23 3.29 27.37
C GLY A 118 15.25 3.41 26.22
N VAL A 119 14.86 3.04 25.01
CA VAL A 119 15.72 3.21 23.82
C VAL A 119 15.97 4.70 23.53
N ALA A 120 14.94 5.52 23.61
CA ALA A 120 15.08 6.95 23.37
C ALA A 120 16.01 7.62 24.39
N TRP A 121 15.91 7.24 25.68
CA TRP A 121 16.84 7.70 26.72
C TRP A 121 18.28 7.30 26.40
N LEU A 122 18.52 6.05 26.01
CA LEU A 122 19.87 5.57 25.66
C LEU A 122 20.47 6.38 24.49
N LEU A 123 19.69 6.62 23.44
CA LEU A 123 20.15 7.37 22.27
C LEU A 123 20.35 8.85 22.56
N ASP A 124 19.48 9.47 23.39
CA ASP A 124 19.66 10.86 23.83
C ASP A 124 20.91 11.00 24.72
N LEU A 125 21.16 10.05 25.61
CA LEU A 125 22.38 9.98 26.41
C LEU A 125 23.65 9.99 25.56
N TYR A 126 23.63 9.24 24.44
CA TYR A 126 24.76 9.18 23.51
C TYR A 126 24.91 10.44 22.65
N GLY A 127 23.86 11.26 22.51
CA GLY A 127 23.95 12.52 21.79
C GLY A 127 23.07 12.67 20.57
N PHE A 128 22.14 11.76 20.32
CA PHE A 128 21.09 11.93 19.30
C PHE A 128 19.99 12.89 19.81
N LYS A 129 19.32 13.58 18.89
CA LYS A 129 18.04 14.23 19.17
C LYS A 129 16.92 13.23 18.89
N VAL A 130 16.19 12.84 19.94
CA VAL A 130 15.24 11.73 19.81
C VAL A 130 13.80 12.19 20.03
N TYR A 131 12.95 11.83 19.07
CA TYR A 131 11.50 12.01 19.18
C TYR A 131 10.80 10.66 19.34
N THR A 132 9.77 10.62 20.19
CA THR A 132 8.95 9.43 20.37
C THR A 132 7.51 9.68 19.95
N LEU A 133 6.88 8.70 19.30
CA LEU A 133 5.50 8.78 18.89
C LEU A 133 4.55 8.63 20.08
N THR A 134 3.75 9.67 20.36
CA THR A 134 2.68 9.63 21.35
C THR A 134 1.64 8.57 20.97
N GLY A 135 1.40 7.61 21.86
CA GLY A 135 0.48 6.49 21.60
C GLY A 135 1.07 5.37 20.74
N GLY A 136 2.28 5.54 20.20
CA GLY A 136 3.04 4.53 19.45
C GLY A 136 2.32 3.99 18.21
N TYR A 137 2.68 2.78 17.83
CA TYR A 137 2.11 2.10 16.65
C TYR A 137 0.58 1.99 16.71
N LYS A 138 -0.02 1.83 17.91
CA LYS A 138 -1.47 1.84 18.07
C LYS A 138 -2.09 3.16 17.58
N LYS A 139 -1.47 4.31 17.86
CA LYS A 139 -1.95 5.62 17.37
C LYS A 139 -1.80 5.73 15.86
N PHE A 140 -0.69 5.24 15.31
CA PHE A 140 -0.52 5.15 13.85
C PHE A 140 -1.62 4.30 13.20
N ARG A 141 -1.99 3.15 13.77
CA ARG A 141 -3.10 2.33 13.25
C ARG A 141 -4.45 3.05 13.25
N HIS A 142 -4.74 3.83 14.28
CA HIS A 142 -5.94 4.70 14.26
C HIS A 142 -5.88 5.71 13.12
N TYR A 143 -4.72 6.36 12.92
CA TYR A 143 -4.51 7.30 11.83
C TYR A 143 -4.71 6.64 10.44
N VAL A 144 -4.22 5.41 10.26
CA VAL A 144 -4.43 4.61 9.06
C VAL A 144 -5.91 4.35 8.80
N LEU A 145 -6.64 3.85 9.80
CA LEU A 145 -8.05 3.53 9.67
C LEU A 145 -8.93 4.78 9.43
N ASP A 146 -8.60 5.89 10.09
CA ASP A 146 -9.28 7.17 9.87
C ASP A 146 -9.03 7.73 8.47
N THR A 147 -7.89 7.41 7.84
CA THR A 147 -7.59 7.83 6.47
C THR A 147 -8.61 7.31 5.46
N PHE A 148 -9.09 6.08 5.60
CA PHE A 148 -10.04 5.49 4.65
C PHE A 148 -11.43 6.12 4.67
N ARG A 149 -11.75 6.92 5.70
CA ARG A 149 -13.00 7.68 5.84
C ARG A 149 -12.96 9.08 5.24
N LEU A 150 -11.78 9.51 4.78
CA LEU A 150 -11.65 10.82 4.17
C LEU A 150 -12.37 10.85 2.80
N PRO A 151 -12.96 12.00 2.44
CA PRO A 151 -13.72 12.14 1.20
C PRO A 151 -12.80 12.36 0.00
N PHE A 152 -12.07 11.31 -0.41
CA PHE A 152 -11.22 11.38 -1.61
C PHE A 152 -12.07 11.55 -2.86
N ARG A 153 -11.63 12.42 -3.77
CA ARG A 153 -12.14 12.48 -5.14
C ARG A 153 -11.39 11.44 -5.97
N LEU A 154 -12.11 10.40 -6.40
CA LEU A 154 -11.51 9.28 -7.09
C LEU A 154 -11.95 9.24 -8.56
N ASN A 155 -11.04 8.85 -9.44
CA ASN A 155 -11.30 8.37 -10.79
C ASN A 155 -10.94 6.88 -10.85
N ILE A 156 -11.90 6.05 -11.23
CA ILE A 156 -11.69 4.61 -11.30
C ILE A 156 -11.38 4.22 -12.74
N LEU A 157 -10.20 3.66 -12.95
CA LEU A 157 -9.76 3.16 -14.25
C LEU A 157 -10.33 1.75 -14.48
N GLY A 158 -11.38 1.67 -15.29
CA GLY A 158 -12.07 0.43 -15.65
C GLY A 158 -11.59 -0.15 -16.97
N GLY A 159 -11.89 -1.41 -17.18
CA GLY A 159 -11.60 -2.15 -18.41
C GLY A 159 -11.55 -3.63 -18.13
N TYR A 160 -11.93 -4.45 -19.08
CA TYR A 160 -11.88 -5.90 -18.99
C TYR A 160 -10.46 -6.40 -18.67
N THR A 161 -10.35 -7.66 -18.27
CA THR A 161 -9.05 -8.32 -18.08
C THR A 161 -8.20 -8.22 -19.35
N GLY A 162 -6.92 -7.93 -19.18
CA GLY A 162 -5.99 -7.75 -20.31
C GLY A 162 -6.05 -6.37 -20.98
N SER A 163 -6.78 -5.39 -20.44
CA SER A 163 -6.84 -4.04 -21.02
C SER A 163 -5.65 -3.14 -20.69
N GLY A 164 -4.61 -3.64 -20.01
CA GLY A 164 -3.38 -2.87 -19.72
C GLY A 164 -3.55 -1.77 -18.69
N LYS A 165 -4.51 -1.88 -17.75
CA LYS A 165 -4.80 -0.86 -16.71
C LYS A 165 -3.57 -0.39 -15.95
N THR A 166 -2.75 -1.31 -15.46
CA THR A 166 -1.57 -1.01 -14.65
C THR A 166 -0.52 -0.21 -15.43
N ALA A 167 -0.26 -0.58 -16.71
CA ALA A 167 0.64 0.20 -17.57
C ALA A 167 0.08 1.60 -17.85
N LEU A 168 -1.24 1.69 -18.00
CA LEU A 168 -1.92 2.95 -18.23
C LEU A 168 -1.91 3.86 -16.99
N LEU A 169 -2.10 3.32 -15.78
CA LEU A 169 -1.92 4.09 -14.54
C LEU A 169 -0.52 4.69 -14.45
N LYS A 170 0.52 3.91 -14.75
CA LYS A 170 1.91 4.41 -14.76
C LYS A 170 2.11 5.51 -15.81
N THR A 171 1.44 5.40 -16.95
CA THR A 171 1.46 6.45 -17.99
C THR A 171 0.74 7.73 -17.53
N LEU A 172 -0.39 7.61 -16.83
CA LEU A 172 -1.08 8.75 -16.22
C LEU A 172 -0.19 9.44 -15.18
N GLN A 173 0.54 8.67 -14.36
CA GLN A 173 1.50 9.21 -13.40
C GLN A 173 2.62 10.00 -14.08
N GLN A 174 3.17 9.50 -15.18
CA GLN A 174 4.19 10.21 -15.97
C GLN A 174 3.67 11.52 -16.57
N LYS A 175 2.35 11.64 -16.75
CA LYS A 175 1.67 12.87 -17.21
C LYS A 175 1.28 13.80 -16.06
N GLY A 176 1.70 13.49 -14.83
CA GLY A 176 1.47 14.33 -13.64
C GLY A 176 0.19 14.02 -12.87
N GLU A 177 -0.56 12.97 -13.23
CA GLU A 177 -1.74 12.56 -12.49
C GLU A 177 -1.34 11.83 -11.19
N ALA A 178 -2.10 12.06 -10.12
CA ALA A 178 -1.95 11.30 -8.88
C ALA A 178 -2.58 9.93 -9.04
N ILE A 179 -1.82 8.87 -8.77
CA ILE A 179 -2.28 7.49 -8.89
C ILE A 179 -2.02 6.67 -7.63
N ILE A 180 -2.79 5.61 -7.43
CA ILE A 180 -2.47 4.49 -6.52
C ILE A 180 -2.65 3.19 -7.28
N ASP A 181 -1.58 2.42 -7.37
CA ASP A 181 -1.56 1.06 -7.92
C ASP A 181 -1.89 0.07 -6.79
N LEU A 182 -3.15 -0.37 -6.75
CA LEU A 182 -3.63 -1.30 -5.70
C LEU A 182 -3.02 -2.69 -5.84
N GLU A 183 -2.75 -3.14 -7.06
CA GLU A 183 -2.11 -4.42 -7.35
C GLU A 183 -0.65 -4.42 -6.88
N GLU A 184 0.08 -3.32 -7.10
CA GLU A 184 1.45 -3.15 -6.63
C GLU A 184 1.52 -3.19 -5.09
N LEU A 185 0.63 -2.45 -4.40
CA LEU A 185 0.57 -2.44 -2.93
C LEU A 185 0.17 -3.79 -2.34
N ALA A 186 -0.68 -4.54 -3.04
CA ALA A 186 -1.09 -5.89 -2.66
C ALA A 186 -0.06 -6.96 -3.04
N ILE A 187 0.94 -6.64 -3.88
CA ILE A 187 1.87 -7.61 -4.50
C ILE A 187 1.08 -8.73 -5.19
N HIS A 188 0.05 -8.34 -5.99
CA HIS A 188 -0.85 -9.30 -6.62
C HIS A 188 -1.62 -8.68 -7.79
N LYS A 189 -1.62 -9.30 -8.96
CA LYS A 189 -2.26 -8.81 -10.19
C LYS A 189 -3.78 -9.08 -10.27
N GLY A 190 -4.52 -8.97 -9.19
CA GLY A 190 -5.98 -9.03 -9.14
C GLY A 190 -6.66 -10.35 -9.57
N SER A 191 -6.08 -11.14 -10.47
CA SER A 191 -6.65 -12.36 -11.03
C SER A 191 -6.24 -13.63 -10.27
N ALA A 192 -6.81 -14.80 -10.64
CA ALA A 192 -6.36 -16.09 -10.10
C ALA A 192 -4.88 -16.42 -10.40
N PHE A 193 -4.30 -15.76 -11.36
CA PHE A 193 -2.89 -15.87 -11.79
C PHE A 193 -2.00 -14.79 -11.13
N GLY A 194 -2.59 -13.88 -10.38
CA GLY A 194 -1.95 -12.65 -9.93
C GLY A 194 -0.77 -12.81 -8.96
N ASN A 195 -0.62 -13.98 -8.35
CA ASN A 195 0.51 -14.29 -7.47
C ASN A 195 1.67 -15.01 -8.17
N ILE A 196 1.51 -15.40 -9.45
CA ILE A 196 2.54 -16.18 -10.14
C ILE A 196 3.75 -15.30 -10.43
N GLY A 197 4.93 -15.71 -9.94
CA GLY A 197 6.17 -14.95 -10.09
C GLY A 197 6.28 -13.72 -9.18
N MET A 198 5.30 -13.48 -8.30
CA MET A 198 5.29 -12.37 -7.35
C MET A 198 5.88 -12.79 -5.99
N PRO A 199 6.48 -11.85 -5.23
CA PRO A 199 6.82 -12.07 -3.83
C PRO A 199 5.60 -12.40 -2.96
N GLU A 200 5.85 -12.75 -1.69
CA GLU A 200 4.76 -12.99 -0.71
C GLU A 200 3.93 -11.72 -0.49
N GLN A 201 2.60 -11.88 -0.52
CA GLN A 201 1.68 -10.77 -0.26
C GLN A 201 1.84 -10.25 1.17
N PRO A 202 1.68 -8.94 1.39
CA PRO A 202 1.59 -8.39 2.74
C PRO A 202 0.36 -8.94 3.47
N GLY A 203 0.42 -9.00 4.80
CA GLY A 203 -0.77 -9.20 5.61
C GLY A 203 -1.74 -8.01 5.48
N GLN A 204 -3.01 -8.22 5.83
CA GLN A 204 -4.07 -7.20 5.74
C GLN A 204 -3.65 -5.87 6.40
N GLU A 205 -3.11 -5.92 7.60
CA GLU A 205 -2.71 -4.74 8.36
C GLU A 205 -1.57 -3.97 7.67
N MET A 206 -0.60 -4.69 7.08
CA MET A 206 0.50 -4.05 6.35
C MET A 206 0.03 -3.43 5.03
N PHE A 207 -0.85 -4.11 4.29
CA PHE A 207 -1.48 -3.56 3.09
C PHE A 207 -2.23 -2.26 3.40
N GLU A 208 -3.03 -2.24 4.47
CA GLU A 208 -3.73 -1.03 4.92
C GLU A 208 -2.77 0.10 5.30
N ASN A 209 -1.65 -0.22 5.96
CA ASN A 209 -0.63 0.77 6.30
C ASN A 209 -0.03 1.42 5.05
N LEU A 210 0.34 0.61 4.06
CA LEU A 210 0.89 1.07 2.78
C LEU A 210 -0.13 1.94 2.03
N LEU A 211 -1.35 1.44 1.88
CA LEU A 211 -2.42 2.13 1.15
C LEU A 211 -2.79 3.47 1.79
N ALA A 212 -2.89 3.53 3.12
CA ALA A 212 -3.19 4.78 3.81
C ALA A 212 -2.06 5.82 3.66
N MET A 213 -0.80 5.39 3.65
CA MET A 213 0.33 6.29 3.44
C MET A 213 0.34 6.86 2.01
N GLU A 214 0.01 6.06 0.98
CA GLU A 214 -0.12 6.56 -0.40
C GLU A 214 -1.30 7.55 -0.54
N LEU A 215 -2.47 7.22 0.05
CA LEU A 215 -3.61 8.14 0.09
C LEU A 215 -3.27 9.47 0.76
N ARG A 216 -2.52 9.45 1.87
CA ARG A 216 -2.08 10.68 2.55
C ARG A 216 -1.03 11.46 1.77
N ARG A 217 -0.16 10.77 1.02
CA ARG A 217 0.82 11.43 0.15
C ARG A 217 0.14 12.24 -0.95
N SER A 218 -0.94 11.74 -1.54
CA SER A 218 -1.68 12.45 -2.56
C SER A 218 -2.33 13.75 -2.04
N ILE A 219 -2.76 13.75 -0.77
CA ILE A 219 -3.31 14.96 -0.10
C ILE A 219 -2.22 16.03 0.03
N VAL A 220 -1.06 15.68 0.59
CA VAL A 220 0.03 16.64 0.87
C VAL A 220 0.59 17.26 -0.40
N ASN A 221 0.67 16.50 -1.49
CA ASN A 221 1.17 17.04 -2.77
C ASN A 221 0.24 18.09 -3.38
N SER A 222 -1.05 18.08 -3.04
CA SER A 222 -2.01 19.11 -3.47
C SER A 222 -2.00 20.34 -2.56
N GLU A 223 -1.58 20.21 -1.28
CA GLU A 223 -1.55 21.30 -0.29
C GLU A 223 -0.27 22.18 -0.36
N LEU A 224 0.77 21.77 -1.08
CA LEU A 224 2.00 22.58 -1.25
C LEU A 224 1.77 23.92 -1.96
N SER A 225 0.53 24.24 -2.35
CA SER A 225 0.11 25.53 -2.91
C SER A 225 -0.46 26.50 -1.89
N ILE A 226 -0.63 26.14 -0.62
CA ILE A 226 -1.27 27.01 0.39
C ILE A 226 -0.31 27.24 1.57
N LYS A 227 0.20 28.46 1.65
CA LYS A 227 0.87 29.02 2.83
C LYS A 227 -0.21 29.38 3.84
N ASP A 228 -0.01 28.90 5.07
CA ASP A 228 -0.69 29.21 6.34
C ASP A 228 -1.63 28.13 6.91
N PRO A 229 -1.39 27.67 8.18
CA PRO A 229 -2.35 26.90 8.95
C PRO A 229 -3.36 27.82 9.64
N PRO A 230 -4.63 27.47 9.80
CA PRO A 230 -5.06 26.35 10.58
C PRO A 230 -5.95 25.38 9.79
N TYR A 231 -5.77 24.09 10.09
CA TYR A 231 -6.54 23.00 9.51
C TYR A 231 -8.04 23.24 9.57
N SER A 232 -8.61 23.68 8.45
CA SER A 232 -10.03 23.49 8.18
C SER A 232 -10.18 22.12 7.50
N PRO A 233 -10.92 21.16 8.07
CA PRO A 233 -11.08 19.82 7.49
C PRO A 233 -11.96 19.79 6.22
N PHE A 234 -12.33 20.93 5.65
CA PHE A 234 -13.43 21.02 4.68
C PHE A 234 -13.09 21.63 3.32
N THR A 235 -11.84 21.96 3.01
CA THR A 235 -11.48 22.41 1.67
C THR A 235 -10.35 21.57 1.11
N ILE A 236 -10.67 20.30 0.84
CA ILE A 236 -9.78 19.42 0.09
C ILE A 236 -10.09 19.63 -1.40
N ASP A 237 -9.54 20.67 -2.00
CA ASP A 237 -9.54 20.82 -3.46
C ASP A 237 -8.43 19.94 -4.02
N HIS A 238 -8.71 18.64 -4.07
CA HIS A 238 -7.75 17.65 -4.55
C HIS A 238 -8.01 17.36 -6.02
N SER A 239 -6.93 17.38 -6.80
CA SER A 239 -6.93 16.71 -8.10
C SER A 239 -7.42 15.27 -7.91
N PRO A 240 -8.30 14.77 -8.78
CA PRO A 240 -8.82 13.41 -8.64
C PRO A 240 -7.67 12.39 -8.61
N LEU A 241 -7.79 11.43 -7.71
CA LEU A 241 -6.83 10.34 -7.55
C LEU A 241 -7.29 9.14 -8.39
N TRP A 242 -6.40 8.62 -9.23
CA TRP A 242 -6.68 7.47 -10.07
C TRP A 242 -6.38 6.16 -9.36
N LEU A 243 -7.34 5.24 -9.39
CA LEU A 243 -7.20 3.86 -8.91
C LEU A 243 -7.73 2.89 -9.96
N GLU A 244 -7.22 1.67 -9.96
CA GLU A 244 -7.77 0.59 -10.78
C GLU A 244 -9.13 0.13 -10.28
N ASP A 245 -9.99 -0.29 -11.22
CA ASP A 245 -11.25 -0.97 -10.92
C ASP A 245 -10.99 -2.42 -10.52
N GLU A 246 -10.61 -2.61 -9.26
CA GLU A 246 -10.36 -3.91 -8.68
C GLU A 246 -11.56 -4.45 -7.90
N SER A 247 -11.59 -5.76 -7.66
CA SER A 247 -12.50 -6.35 -6.70
C SER A 247 -12.11 -5.93 -5.28
N GLN A 248 -13.07 -5.95 -4.34
CA GLN A 248 -12.75 -5.62 -2.94
C GLN A 248 -11.62 -6.50 -2.39
N ARG A 249 -11.54 -7.75 -2.86
CA ARG A 249 -10.50 -8.69 -2.48
C ARG A 249 -9.44 -8.80 -3.57
N ILE A 250 -8.20 -8.51 -3.24
CA ILE A 250 -7.01 -8.65 -4.10
C ILE A 250 -6.12 -9.74 -3.50
N GLY A 251 -6.22 -10.95 -4.03
CA GLY A 251 -5.53 -12.13 -3.46
C GLY A 251 -5.96 -12.42 -2.02
N LEU A 252 -5.06 -12.19 -1.05
CA LEU A 252 -5.28 -12.44 0.38
C LEU A 252 -5.71 -11.20 1.18
N VAL A 253 -5.65 -10.00 0.58
CA VAL A 253 -5.99 -8.74 1.23
C VAL A 253 -7.30 -8.15 0.70
N ASN A 254 -7.91 -7.26 1.49
CA ASN A 254 -9.13 -6.58 1.11
C ASN A 254 -8.94 -5.07 1.14
N ILE A 255 -9.50 -4.38 0.16
CA ILE A 255 -9.65 -2.92 0.18
C ILE A 255 -10.56 -2.56 1.37
N PRO A 256 -10.15 -1.63 2.25
CA PRO A 256 -10.98 -1.21 3.39
C PRO A 256 -12.37 -0.77 2.98
N ALA A 257 -13.37 -1.15 3.76
CA ALA A 257 -14.79 -1.01 3.38
C ALA A 257 -15.20 0.45 3.06
N ASP A 258 -14.69 1.41 3.84
CA ASP A 258 -15.01 2.83 3.63
C ASP A 258 -14.41 3.34 2.30
N LEU A 259 -13.17 2.99 1.98
CA LEU A 259 -12.54 3.31 0.69
C LEU A 259 -13.25 2.58 -0.45
N TRP A 260 -13.55 1.29 -0.30
CA TRP A 260 -14.29 0.51 -1.29
C TRP A 260 -15.64 1.13 -1.62
N LYS A 261 -16.37 1.60 -0.61
CA LYS A 261 -17.64 2.30 -0.80
C LYS A 261 -17.44 3.57 -1.63
N ASN A 262 -16.42 4.38 -1.32
CA ASN A 262 -16.08 5.57 -2.10
C ASN A 262 -15.73 5.22 -3.55
N MET A 263 -14.89 4.20 -3.79
CA MET A 263 -14.57 3.72 -5.14
C MET A 263 -15.82 3.32 -5.93
N ARG A 264 -16.79 2.66 -5.27
CA ARG A 264 -18.04 2.22 -5.92
C ARG A 264 -18.96 3.37 -6.31
N GLN A 265 -18.81 4.53 -5.69
CA GLN A 265 -19.59 5.74 -5.94
C GLN A 265 -18.88 6.76 -6.84
N SER A 266 -17.67 6.45 -7.27
CA SER A 266 -16.81 7.35 -8.05
C SER A 266 -16.96 7.10 -9.56
N PRO A 267 -16.66 8.10 -10.42
CA PRO A 267 -16.66 7.96 -11.87
C PRO A 267 -15.74 6.85 -12.34
N ILE A 268 -16.20 6.07 -13.33
CA ILE A 268 -15.45 4.98 -13.94
C ILE A 268 -15.11 5.37 -15.38
N TRP A 269 -13.82 5.39 -15.67
CA TRP A 269 -13.26 5.59 -17.00
C TRP A 269 -12.93 4.22 -17.57
N PHE A 270 -13.89 3.68 -18.33
CA PHE A 270 -13.85 2.32 -18.82
C PHE A 270 -13.25 2.27 -20.23
N MET A 271 -12.11 1.58 -20.33
CA MET A 271 -11.48 1.31 -21.63
C MET A 271 -12.19 0.17 -22.33
N ASP A 272 -12.86 0.47 -23.44
CA ASP A 272 -13.45 -0.53 -24.32
C ASP A 272 -12.45 -0.90 -25.41
N ILE A 273 -11.73 -2.00 -25.17
CA ILE A 273 -10.67 -2.52 -26.05
C ILE A 273 -11.15 -3.81 -26.68
N PRO A 274 -10.96 -4.01 -28.00
CA PRO A 274 -11.33 -5.24 -28.69
C PRO A 274 -10.80 -6.49 -28.01
N PHE A 275 -11.60 -7.55 -28.03
CA PHE A 275 -11.27 -8.82 -27.36
C PHE A 275 -9.92 -9.38 -27.83
N GLU A 276 -9.68 -9.38 -29.14
CA GLU A 276 -8.46 -9.95 -29.75
C GLU A 276 -7.19 -9.21 -29.30
N GLU A 277 -7.26 -7.89 -29.16
CA GLU A 277 -6.14 -7.08 -28.62
C GLU A 277 -5.82 -7.43 -27.17
N ARG A 278 -6.85 -7.60 -26.36
CA ARG A 278 -6.70 -8.01 -24.96
C ARG A 278 -6.18 -9.43 -24.84
N LEU A 279 -6.66 -10.35 -25.69
CA LEU A 279 -6.18 -11.73 -25.75
C LEU A 279 -4.71 -11.79 -26.13
N ALA A 280 -4.30 -11.04 -27.16
CA ALA A 280 -2.89 -10.95 -27.55
C ALA A 280 -2.02 -10.39 -26.44
N HIS A 281 -2.52 -9.37 -25.70
CA HIS A 281 -1.82 -8.79 -24.55
C HIS A 281 -1.63 -9.82 -23.43
N VAL A 282 -2.70 -10.51 -23.02
CA VAL A 282 -2.69 -11.53 -21.98
C VAL A 282 -1.80 -12.72 -22.36
N ALA A 283 -1.90 -13.21 -23.61
CA ALA A 283 -1.07 -14.32 -24.08
C ALA A 283 0.43 -13.98 -24.04
N ARG A 284 0.80 -12.73 -24.33
CA ARG A 284 2.17 -12.24 -24.23
C ARG A 284 2.63 -12.13 -22.77
N GLU A 285 1.78 -11.56 -21.89
CA GLU A 285 2.12 -11.32 -20.48
C GLU A 285 2.29 -12.62 -19.69
N TYR A 286 1.40 -13.58 -19.91
CA TYR A 286 1.37 -14.85 -19.17
C TYR A 286 2.08 -15.99 -19.88
N GLY A 287 2.36 -15.85 -21.18
CA GLY A 287 2.96 -16.91 -22.00
C GLY A 287 4.37 -17.31 -21.61
N GLU A 288 5.10 -16.41 -20.90
CA GLU A 288 6.45 -16.66 -20.41
C GLU A 288 6.46 -17.25 -18.98
N LEU A 289 5.29 -17.38 -18.35
CA LEU A 289 5.19 -17.92 -17.00
C LEU A 289 5.25 -19.45 -17.00
N ASP A 290 5.63 -20.00 -15.85
CA ASP A 290 5.70 -21.43 -15.60
C ASP A 290 4.34 -22.11 -15.87
N PRO A 291 4.25 -23.03 -16.87
CA PRO A 291 2.99 -23.69 -17.23
C PRO A 291 2.35 -24.48 -16.10
N GLU A 292 3.13 -25.08 -15.21
CA GLU A 292 2.58 -25.84 -14.08
C GLU A 292 1.86 -24.91 -13.09
N LYS A 293 2.41 -23.72 -12.83
CA LYS A 293 1.74 -22.71 -11.99
C LYS A 293 0.47 -22.17 -12.63
N LEU A 294 0.45 -22.02 -13.95
CA LEU A 294 -0.77 -21.66 -14.69
C LEU A 294 -1.83 -22.74 -14.56
N ILE A 295 -1.47 -24.01 -14.71
CA ILE A 295 -2.36 -25.16 -14.53
C ILE A 295 -2.94 -25.20 -13.11
N GLU A 296 -2.13 -25.01 -12.09
CA GLU A 296 -2.58 -24.92 -10.70
C GLU A 296 -3.58 -23.77 -10.49
N ALA A 297 -3.32 -22.60 -11.09
CA ALA A 297 -4.20 -21.45 -11.01
C ALA A 297 -5.58 -21.73 -11.66
N ILE A 298 -5.61 -22.37 -12.82
CA ILE A 298 -6.85 -22.82 -13.47
C ILE A 298 -7.57 -23.84 -12.58
N GLY A 299 -6.84 -24.76 -11.94
CA GLY A 299 -7.37 -25.72 -10.99
C GLY A 299 -8.13 -25.04 -9.83
N ARG A 300 -7.56 -23.97 -9.26
CA ARG A 300 -8.20 -23.19 -8.18
C ARG A 300 -9.54 -22.56 -8.56
N ILE A 301 -9.73 -22.20 -9.82
CA ILE A 301 -10.98 -21.59 -10.31
C ILE A 301 -11.88 -22.56 -11.07
N SER A 302 -11.53 -23.85 -11.15
CA SER A 302 -12.23 -24.84 -11.98
C SER A 302 -13.73 -24.93 -11.72
N GLN A 303 -14.14 -24.83 -10.45
CA GLN A 303 -15.57 -24.83 -10.08
C GLN A 303 -16.31 -23.61 -10.66
N LYS A 304 -15.71 -22.43 -10.63
CA LYS A 304 -16.30 -21.19 -11.13
C LYS A 304 -16.25 -21.08 -12.65
N LEU A 305 -15.16 -21.56 -13.25
CA LEU A 305 -14.95 -21.61 -14.71
C LEU A 305 -15.84 -22.67 -15.38
N GLY A 306 -16.22 -23.71 -14.61
CA GLY A 306 -16.86 -24.93 -15.11
C GLY A 306 -15.82 -26.00 -15.44
N HIS A 307 -16.05 -27.23 -14.95
CA HIS A 307 -15.05 -28.31 -15.03
C HIS A 307 -14.62 -28.64 -16.46
N LEU A 308 -15.54 -28.56 -17.45
CA LEU A 308 -15.21 -28.81 -18.86
C LEU A 308 -14.24 -27.73 -19.38
N ASN A 309 -14.56 -26.46 -19.18
CA ASN A 309 -13.70 -25.33 -19.59
C ASN A 309 -12.32 -25.39 -18.93
N ALA A 310 -12.28 -25.71 -17.64
CA ALA A 310 -11.02 -25.85 -16.91
C ALA A 310 -10.16 -26.97 -17.49
N LYS A 311 -10.76 -28.14 -17.73
CA LYS A 311 -10.07 -29.29 -18.35
C LYS A 311 -9.54 -28.95 -19.74
N THR A 312 -10.36 -28.29 -20.57
CA THR A 312 -9.96 -27.89 -21.94
C THR A 312 -8.82 -26.86 -21.87
N ALA A 313 -8.91 -25.83 -21.03
CA ALA A 313 -7.87 -24.84 -20.90
C ALA A 313 -6.53 -25.45 -20.42
N ILE A 314 -6.57 -26.38 -19.46
CA ILE A 314 -5.39 -27.12 -19.00
C ILE A 314 -4.78 -27.97 -20.12
N LEU A 315 -5.61 -28.67 -20.91
CA LEU A 315 -5.11 -29.46 -22.02
C LEU A 315 -4.40 -28.59 -23.06
N LEU A 316 -5.01 -27.47 -23.44
CA LEU A 316 -4.42 -26.52 -24.38
C LEU A 316 -3.07 -25.96 -23.87
N LEU A 317 -2.95 -25.64 -22.59
CA LEU A 317 -1.64 -25.23 -22.02
C LEU A 317 -0.60 -26.33 -22.12
N LYS A 318 -0.97 -27.61 -21.88
CA LYS A 318 -0.05 -28.74 -22.00
C LYS A 318 0.38 -28.99 -23.46
N GLU A 319 -0.44 -28.60 -24.41
CA GLU A 319 -0.14 -28.66 -25.86
C GLU A 319 0.62 -27.43 -26.36
N GLY A 320 0.97 -26.45 -25.47
CA GLY A 320 1.61 -25.19 -25.85
C GLY A 320 0.69 -24.19 -26.55
N LYS A 321 -0.61 -24.42 -26.58
CA LYS A 321 -1.64 -23.55 -27.18
C LYS A 321 -2.10 -22.49 -26.16
N ILE A 322 -1.19 -21.56 -25.87
CA ILE A 322 -1.38 -20.57 -24.81
C ILE A 322 -2.55 -19.65 -25.12
N THR A 323 -2.62 -19.12 -26.33
CA THR A 323 -3.66 -18.18 -26.77
C THR A 323 -5.05 -18.77 -26.63
N GLU A 324 -5.27 -20.00 -27.12
CA GLU A 324 -6.55 -20.70 -27.06
C GLU A 324 -6.97 -21.02 -25.62
N SER A 325 -6.00 -21.34 -24.75
CA SER A 325 -6.26 -21.53 -23.33
C SER A 325 -6.73 -20.23 -22.67
N PHE A 326 -6.02 -19.12 -22.93
CA PHE A 326 -6.37 -17.82 -22.38
C PHE A 326 -7.65 -17.23 -22.98
N GLU A 327 -8.03 -17.59 -24.19
CA GLU A 327 -9.34 -17.21 -24.75
C GLU A 327 -10.49 -17.71 -23.87
N ILE A 328 -10.45 -18.97 -23.43
CA ILE A 328 -11.47 -19.55 -22.53
C ILE A 328 -11.52 -18.78 -21.22
N LEU A 329 -10.34 -18.48 -20.64
CA LEU A 329 -10.22 -17.77 -19.37
C LEU A 329 -10.70 -16.32 -19.49
N LEU A 330 -10.34 -15.63 -20.56
CA LEU A 330 -10.69 -14.24 -20.77
C LEU A 330 -12.21 -14.05 -20.94
N ARG A 331 -12.88 -14.93 -21.71
CA ARG A 331 -14.35 -14.95 -21.83
C ARG A 331 -15.04 -15.16 -20.48
N TYR A 332 -14.47 -16.01 -19.63
CA TYR A 332 -14.96 -16.19 -18.26
C TYR A 332 -14.83 -14.91 -17.44
N TYR A 333 -13.65 -14.28 -17.43
CA TYR A 333 -13.43 -13.04 -16.67
C TYR A 333 -14.31 -11.90 -17.17
N ASP A 334 -14.48 -11.72 -18.46
CA ASP A 334 -15.34 -10.69 -19.06
C ASP A 334 -16.78 -10.81 -18.57
N LYS A 335 -17.32 -12.04 -18.52
CA LYS A 335 -18.66 -12.30 -18.00
C LYS A 335 -18.82 -11.88 -16.54
N PHE A 336 -17.82 -12.15 -15.69
CA PHE A 336 -17.88 -11.80 -14.28
C PHE A 336 -17.67 -10.30 -14.06
N TYR A 337 -16.70 -9.70 -14.76
CA TYR A 337 -16.47 -8.27 -14.70
C TYR A 337 -17.70 -7.48 -15.16
N GLY A 338 -18.29 -7.84 -16.29
CA GLY A 338 -19.50 -7.18 -16.79
C GLY A 338 -20.67 -7.23 -15.79
N LYS A 339 -20.88 -8.38 -15.13
CA LYS A 339 -21.87 -8.49 -14.05
C LYS A 339 -21.52 -7.59 -12.85
N ALA A 340 -20.28 -7.58 -12.41
CA ALA A 340 -19.84 -6.75 -11.28
C ALA A 340 -19.98 -5.26 -11.59
N LEU A 341 -19.70 -4.84 -12.81
CA LEU A 341 -19.88 -3.47 -13.29
C LEU A 341 -21.36 -3.07 -13.28
N GLN A 342 -22.24 -3.91 -13.82
CA GLN A 342 -23.69 -3.67 -13.86
C GLN A 342 -24.35 -3.64 -12.47
N ASN A 343 -23.77 -4.33 -11.49
CA ASN A 343 -24.26 -4.35 -10.11
C ASN A 343 -23.86 -3.10 -9.30
N ARG A 344 -23.25 -2.08 -9.90
CA ARG A 344 -23.00 -0.81 -9.23
C ARG A 344 -24.26 0.04 -9.20
N GLU A 345 -24.50 0.64 -8.05
CA GLU A 345 -25.53 1.68 -7.94
C GLU A 345 -25.17 2.85 -8.86
N ASN A 346 -26.16 3.39 -9.54
CA ASN A 346 -26.01 4.55 -10.43
C ASN A 346 -24.98 4.39 -11.55
N ILE A 347 -24.69 3.18 -11.99
CA ILE A 347 -23.65 2.91 -13.00
C ILE A 347 -23.81 3.77 -14.25
N LYS A 348 -25.05 4.05 -14.70
CA LYS A 348 -25.31 4.85 -15.91
C LYS A 348 -24.79 6.28 -15.80
N SER A 349 -24.77 6.87 -14.60
CA SER A 349 -24.24 8.21 -14.37
C SER A 349 -22.73 8.21 -14.12
N LEU A 350 -22.17 7.10 -13.65
CA LEU A 350 -20.76 6.98 -13.29
C LEU A 350 -19.88 6.51 -14.46
N LEU A 351 -20.43 5.71 -15.37
CA LEU A 351 -19.67 5.08 -16.43
C LEU A 351 -19.34 6.07 -17.57
N ARG A 352 -18.07 6.14 -17.93
CA ARG A 352 -17.51 6.90 -19.04
C ARG A 352 -16.73 5.90 -19.91
N THR A 353 -17.34 5.44 -21.00
CA THR A 353 -16.71 4.50 -21.92
C THR A 353 -15.81 5.24 -22.89
N ILE A 354 -14.57 4.79 -23.00
CA ILE A 354 -13.56 5.31 -23.94
C ILE A 354 -13.23 4.19 -24.90
N GLU A 355 -13.57 4.37 -26.17
CA GLU A 355 -13.21 3.43 -27.23
C GLU A 355 -11.69 3.49 -27.46
N CYS A 356 -11.03 2.36 -27.34
CA CYS A 356 -9.60 2.18 -27.48
C CYS A 356 -9.30 1.07 -28.49
N SER A 357 -8.43 1.33 -29.45
CA SER A 357 -8.06 0.34 -30.46
C SER A 357 -7.01 -0.66 -29.99
N THR A 358 -6.20 -0.31 -29.00
CA THR A 358 -5.08 -1.12 -28.50
C THR A 358 -5.01 -1.09 -26.97
N THR A 359 -4.09 -1.87 -26.39
CA THR A 359 -3.76 -1.84 -24.95
C THR A 359 -2.62 -0.86 -24.61
N GLY A 360 -2.28 0.03 -25.55
CA GLY A 360 -1.09 0.89 -25.47
C GLY A 360 -1.22 2.10 -24.56
N PRO A 361 -0.08 2.78 -24.27
CA PRO A 361 -0.02 3.96 -23.42
C PRO A 361 -0.72 5.19 -24.00
N GLU A 362 -1.00 5.21 -25.31
CA GLU A 362 -1.76 6.27 -26.02
C GLU A 362 -3.16 6.48 -25.43
N ASN A 363 -3.76 5.45 -24.83
CA ASN A 363 -5.06 5.52 -24.19
C ASN A 363 -5.10 6.54 -23.03
N ALA A 364 -3.96 6.85 -22.40
CA ALA A 364 -3.87 7.90 -21.40
C ALA A 364 -4.27 9.26 -21.96
N ARG A 365 -3.92 9.55 -23.22
CA ARG A 365 -4.30 10.80 -23.88
C ARG A 365 -5.81 10.83 -24.14
N LEU A 366 -6.40 9.73 -24.58
CA LEU A 366 -7.84 9.63 -24.84
C LEU A 366 -8.64 9.90 -23.56
N ILE A 367 -8.25 9.27 -22.44
CA ILE A 367 -8.91 9.44 -21.15
C ILE A 367 -8.78 10.90 -20.65
N LEU A 368 -7.59 11.49 -20.72
CA LEU A 368 -7.37 12.85 -20.26
C LEU A 368 -8.14 13.87 -21.10
N SER A 369 -8.14 13.73 -22.43
CA SER A 369 -8.94 14.58 -23.33
C SER A 369 -10.43 14.49 -23.04
N ALA A 370 -10.97 13.27 -22.87
CA ALA A 370 -12.38 13.08 -22.53
C ALA A 370 -12.73 13.68 -21.16
N ARG A 371 -11.81 13.65 -20.19
CA ARG A 371 -11.99 14.30 -18.88
C ARG A 371 -12.04 15.83 -19.04
N GLU A 372 -11.14 16.43 -19.81
CA GLU A 372 -11.10 17.86 -20.06
C GLU A 372 -12.38 18.35 -20.74
N GLU A 373 -12.89 17.65 -21.73
CA GLU A 373 -14.16 17.95 -22.40
C GLU A 373 -15.34 17.97 -21.42
N LEU A 374 -15.39 17.04 -20.47
CA LEU A 374 -16.43 16.99 -19.45
C LEU A 374 -16.34 18.20 -18.49
N ILE A 375 -15.13 18.61 -18.12
CA ILE A 375 -14.90 19.79 -17.27
C ILE A 375 -15.39 21.05 -17.99
N HIS A 376 -15.02 21.25 -19.25
CA HIS A 376 -15.41 22.42 -20.04
C HIS A 376 -16.92 22.46 -20.35
N SER A 377 -17.58 21.31 -20.48
CA SER A 377 -19.02 21.23 -20.74
C SER A 377 -19.90 21.51 -19.51
N GLY A 378 -19.33 21.81 -18.35
CA GLY A 378 -20.06 22.09 -17.11
C GLY A 378 -20.84 20.89 -16.54
N LYS A 379 -20.61 19.68 -17.07
CA LYS A 379 -21.28 18.44 -16.65
C LYS A 379 -20.59 17.75 -15.44
N GLN A 380 -19.61 18.38 -14.84
CA GLN A 380 -19.07 17.94 -13.53
C GLN A 380 -19.91 18.58 -12.41
N THR A 381 -21.05 18.00 -12.17
CA THR A 381 -21.74 18.13 -10.87
C THR A 381 -21.93 16.72 -10.36
N LEU A 382 -20.94 16.25 -9.56
CA LEU A 382 -21.17 15.31 -8.45
C LEU A 382 -19.82 15.09 -7.75
#